data_14e23026529a5ef333769f9a40723b2f
#
_entry.id   14e23026529a5ef333769f9a40723b2f
#
_cell.length_a   1.000
_cell.length_b   1.000
_cell.length_c   1.000
_cell.angle_alpha   90.00
_cell.angle_beta   90.00
_cell.angle_gamma   90.00
#
_symmetry.space_group_name_H-M   'P 1'
#
loop_
_entity.id
_entity.type
_entity.pdbx_description
1 polymer ?
#
loop_
_entity_poly.entity_id
_entity_poly.type
_entity_poly.pdbx_seq_one_letter_code
_entity_poly.pdbx_strand_id
1 'polypeptide(L)'
;MKSASCSLTPTWRICVLTDHFDIVVVGGGIHGVGVAQAAACAGYSVLLLEQSALAAGTSSRSSKLIHGGLRYLEGFDVGLVHESLTERAILLKIAPELVRLKPFFIPVYPETSRRPLTLRAGLSLYAILGGLKRESRFRELARSECRALDGLRPDNLQAVFQYYDAQTNDADLTHAVMHSAIEFGAELRCPAEFLSADIGASGCEVSYREGVTDRSCTSSAVVNAAGPWVNTVSERISPLPARMPVDLVQGTHLVLDEGLDAGCYYMEAPQDQRAIFLLPWGKQSMLGTTENLYSGEPAAVTPLAQEVDYLLEVLQHYFPHRSQQVIDSFAGLRVLPAADSAAFKRTRETQLPVDNPRLPRLLAIVGGKLTGYRATAAKVVHTLRRSLPDRRSRADTATLPLKPVT
;
A
#
# COMPACT_ATOMS: atom_id res chain seq x y z
N MET A 1 -20.91 73.88 -24.03
CA MET A 1 -20.97 73.22 -22.69
C MET A 1 -21.45 71.81 -22.94
N LYS A 2 -20.52 70.82 -22.87
CA LYS A 2 -20.87 69.39 -22.98
C LYS A 2 -20.52 68.75 -21.63
N SER A 3 -21.56 68.27 -20.93
CA SER A 3 -21.38 67.54 -19.68
C SER A 3 -21.01 66.07 -19.99
N ALA A 4 -19.85 65.65 -19.54
CA ALA A 4 -19.48 64.24 -19.58
C ALA A 4 -20.02 63.55 -18.32
N SER A 5 -20.94 62.61 -18.47
CA SER A 5 -21.40 61.70 -17.42
C SER A 5 -20.47 60.53 -17.32
N CYS A 6 -19.71 60.46 -16.25
CA CYS A 6 -18.86 59.29 -15.89
C CYS A 6 -19.78 58.28 -15.18
N SER A 7 -20.10 57.19 -15.83
CA SER A 7 -20.80 56.05 -15.21
C SER A 7 -19.79 55.11 -14.58
N LEU A 8 -19.62 55.18 -13.25
CA LEU A 8 -18.90 54.20 -12.47
C LEU A 8 -19.84 53.01 -12.17
N THR A 9 -19.64 51.90 -12.87
CA THR A 9 -20.23 50.60 -12.50
C THR A 9 -19.38 49.98 -11.39
N PRO A 10 -19.92 49.69 -10.22
CA PRO A 10 -19.18 48.98 -9.17
C PRO A 10 -19.08 47.52 -9.60
N THR A 11 -17.90 47.07 -9.94
CA THR A 11 -17.59 45.63 -10.04
C THR A 11 -17.53 45.06 -8.63
N TRP A 12 -18.63 44.50 -8.14
CA TRP A 12 -18.63 43.67 -6.95
C TRP A 12 -17.85 42.40 -7.26
N ARG A 13 -16.57 42.33 -6.80
CA ARG A 13 -15.91 41.06 -6.65
C ARG A 13 -16.62 40.33 -5.51
N ILE A 14 -17.43 39.34 -5.89
CA ILE A 14 -17.90 38.34 -4.92
C ILE A 14 -16.64 37.65 -4.39
N CYS A 15 -16.21 37.98 -3.20
CA CYS A 15 -15.18 37.24 -2.50
C CYS A 15 -15.81 35.91 -2.11
N VAL A 16 -15.74 34.92 -2.96
CA VAL A 16 -16.06 33.54 -2.60
C VAL A 16 -15.00 33.17 -1.58
N LEU A 17 -15.39 33.02 -0.31
CA LEU A 17 -14.54 32.44 0.72
C LEU A 17 -14.21 31.02 0.26
N THR A 18 -13.04 30.84 -0.34
CA THR A 18 -12.54 29.51 -0.66
C THR A 18 -12.04 28.87 0.63
N ASP A 19 -12.50 27.65 0.88
CA ASP A 19 -12.02 26.88 2.02
C ASP A 19 -10.48 26.75 1.95
N HIS A 20 -9.82 26.91 3.09
CA HIS A 20 -8.35 26.77 3.18
C HIS A 20 -7.99 25.56 4.03
N PHE A 21 -7.13 24.71 3.49
CA PHE A 21 -6.56 23.56 4.18
C PHE A 21 -5.03 23.70 4.32
N ASP A 22 -4.47 23.18 5.40
CA ASP A 22 -3.01 23.09 5.50
C ASP A 22 -2.47 22.10 4.44
N ILE A 23 -3.19 20.99 4.19
CA ILE A 23 -2.78 19.95 3.21
C ILE A 23 -4.00 19.47 2.43
N VAL A 24 -3.86 19.37 1.09
CA VAL A 24 -4.78 18.61 0.23
C VAL A 24 -4.09 17.31 -0.21
N VAL A 25 -4.76 16.17 -0.01
CA VAL A 25 -4.28 14.83 -0.40
C VAL A 25 -5.13 14.31 -1.55
N VAL A 26 -4.50 13.90 -2.65
CA VAL A 26 -5.16 13.32 -3.83
C VAL A 26 -4.96 11.81 -3.85
N GLY A 27 -6.05 11.06 -3.68
CA GLY A 27 -6.09 9.59 -3.69
C GLY A 27 -6.41 8.98 -2.33
N GLY A 28 -7.48 8.17 -2.27
CA GLY A 28 -8.01 7.47 -1.07
C GLY A 28 -7.47 6.06 -0.86
N GLY A 29 -6.29 5.74 -1.40
CA GLY A 29 -5.55 4.51 -1.09
C GLY A 29 -4.84 4.59 0.27
N ILE A 30 -4.25 3.47 0.72
CA ILE A 30 -3.63 3.35 2.07
C ILE A 30 -2.59 4.44 2.36
N HIS A 31 -1.81 4.87 1.37
CA HIS A 31 -0.85 5.94 1.56
C HIS A 31 -1.52 7.31 1.74
N GLY A 32 -2.57 7.61 0.94
CA GLY A 32 -3.30 8.88 1.06
C GLY A 32 -4.05 9.00 2.38
N VAL A 33 -4.79 7.96 2.78
CA VAL A 33 -5.49 7.97 4.08
C VAL A 33 -4.49 7.99 5.25
N GLY A 34 -3.33 7.34 5.10
CA GLY A 34 -2.24 7.40 6.07
C GLY A 34 -1.69 8.82 6.25
N VAL A 35 -1.47 9.55 5.13
CA VAL A 35 -1.05 10.96 5.18
C VAL A 35 -2.12 11.82 5.82
N ALA A 36 -3.40 11.63 5.46
CA ALA A 36 -4.51 12.37 6.07
C ALA A 36 -4.55 12.14 7.59
N GLN A 37 -4.40 10.90 8.06
CA GLN A 37 -4.34 10.58 9.49
C GLN A 37 -3.13 11.22 10.16
N ALA A 38 -1.93 11.05 9.62
CA ALA A 38 -0.71 11.57 10.21
C ALA A 38 -0.74 13.11 10.30
N ALA A 39 -1.24 13.78 9.27
CA ALA A 39 -1.37 15.23 9.23
C ALA A 39 -2.43 15.74 10.22
N ALA A 40 -3.62 15.14 10.27
CA ALA A 40 -4.68 15.49 11.21
C ALA A 40 -4.24 15.26 12.68
N CYS A 41 -3.55 14.14 12.96
CA CYS A 41 -2.94 13.88 14.26
C CYS A 41 -1.84 14.89 14.61
N ALA A 42 -1.11 15.42 13.63
CA ALA A 42 -0.15 16.51 13.83
C ALA A 42 -0.81 17.88 14.04
N GLY A 43 -2.14 17.99 13.88
CA GLY A 43 -2.94 19.19 14.12
C GLY A 43 -3.23 20.03 12.89
N TYR A 44 -2.88 19.54 11.68
CA TYR A 44 -3.16 20.22 10.43
C TYR A 44 -4.61 20.00 9.96
N SER A 45 -5.17 21.00 9.29
CA SER A 45 -6.41 20.86 8.53
C SER A 45 -6.12 20.13 7.21
N VAL A 46 -6.89 19.08 6.92
CA VAL A 46 -6.61 18.18 5.79
C VAL A 46 -7.88 17.94 4.98
N LEU A 47 -7.79 18.07 3.66
CA LEU A 47 -8.79 17.61 2.71
C LEU A 47 -8.22 16.43 1.94
N LEU A 48 -8.93 15.30 1.90
CA LEU A 48 -8.63 14.17 1.03
C LEU A 48 -9.66 14.07 -0.09
N LEU A 49 -9.19 14.04 -1.33
CA LEU A 49 -10.00 13.86 -2.54
C LEU A 49 -9.83 12.44 -3.08
N GLU A 50 -10.94 11.70 -3.21
CA GLU A 50 -10.96 10.37 -3.83
C GLU A 50 -12.05 10.32 -4.92
N GLN A 51 -11.65 9.93 -6.12
CA GLN A 51 -12.53 10.03 -7.31
C GLN A 51 -13.66 8.99 -7.33
N SER A 52 -13.51 7.84 -6.67
CA SER A 52 -14.46 6.74 -6.76
C SER A 52 -14.90 6.21 -5.39
N ALA A 53 -14.02 5.47 -4.73
CA ALA A 53 -14.22 4.93 -3.39
C ALA A 53 -12.88 4.72 -2.68
N LEU A 54 -12.88 4.76 -1.36
CA LEU A 54 -11.70 4.43 -0.57
C LEU A 54 -11.22 3.02 -0.92
N ALA A 55 -9.92 2.85 -1.01
CA ALA A 55 -9.26 1.59 -1.35
C ALA A 55 -9.59 1.00 -2.73
N ALA A 56 -10.32 1.67 -3.62
CA ALA A 56 -10.78 1.13 -4.90
C ALA A 56 -9.66 0.62 -5.83
N GLY A 57 -8.44 1.19 -5.73
CA GLY A 57 -7.27 0.78 -6.50
C GLY A 57 -6.49 -0.37 -5.86
N THR A 58 -5.17 -0.25 -5.80
CA THR A 58 -4.25 -1.27 -5.26
C THR A 58 -4.52 -1.63 -3.80
N SER A 59 -5.11 -0.73 -3.01
CA SER A 59 -5.32 -0.89 -1.57
C SER A 59 -6.45 -1.87 -1.18
N SER A 60 -7.17 -2.45 -2.15
CA SER A 60 -8.05 -3.62 -1.96
C SER A 60 -7.56 -4.86 -2.71
N ARG A 61 -6.49 -4.74 -3.49
CA ARG A 61 -6.00 -5.76 -4.43
C ARG A 61 -4.56 -6.21 -4.12
N SER A 62 -4.14 -6.11 -2.86
CA SER A 62 -2.83 -6.57 -2.40
C SER A 62 -2.86 -8.04 -1.98
N SER A 63 -1.71 -8.59 -1.60
CA SER A 63 -1.62 -9.94 -1.00
C SER A 63 -2.11 -9.99 0.46
N LYS A 64 -2.75 -8.94 0.99
CA LYS A 64 -3.34 -8.89 2.33
C LYS A 64 -2.33 -9.13 3.47
N LEU A 65 -1.05 -8.84 3.26
CA LEU A 65 0.02 -9.13 4.21
C LEU A 65 0.61 -7.87 4.83
N ILE A 66 0.78 -7.91 6.15
CA ILE A 66 1.60 -7.00 6.93
C ILE A 66 2.83 -7.80 7.35
N HIS A 67 3.92 -7.69 6.58
CA HIS A 67 5.05 -8.59 6.68
C HIS A 67 6.41 -7.86 6.61
N GLY A 68 7.44 -8.44 7.22
CA GLY A 68 8.79 -7.89 7.18
C GLY A 68 9.50 -8.02 5.83
N GLY A 69 8.99 -8.89 4.94
CA GLY A 69 9.57 -9.07 3.61
C GLY A 69 10.85 -9.92 3.63
N LEU A 70 10.76 -11.15 4.12
CA LEU A 70 11.87 -12.10 4.21
C LEU A 70 12.74 -12.18 2.94
N ARG A 71 12.12 -12.12 1.75
CA ARG A 71 12.81 -12.17 0.46
C ARG A 71 13.78 -11.00 0.21
N TYR A 72 13.61 -9.85 0.88
CA TYR A 72 14.51 -8.70 0.70
C TYR A 72 15.86 -8.90 1.39
N LEU A 73 15.98 -9.89 2.29
CA LEU A 73 17.28 -10.28 2.84
C LEU A 73 18.21 -10.85 1.77
N GLU A 74 17.69 -11.44 0.70
CA GLU A 74 18.48 -11.92 -0.44
C GLU A 74 19.15 -10.78 -1.22
N GLY A 75 18.53 -9.60 -1.25
CA GLY A 75 19.08 -8.36 -1.79
C GLY A 75 19.89 -7.54 -0.80
N PHE A 76 20.10 -8.04 0.43
CA PHE A 76 20.76 -7.33 1.53
C PHE A 76 20.04 -6.03 1.96
N ASP A 77 18.76 -5.88 1.68
CA ASP A 77 17.93 -4.72 2.08
C ASP A 77 17.53 -4.79 3.58
N VAL A 78 18.54 -4.91 4.44
CA VAL A 78 18.36 -5.11 5.89
C VAL A 78 17.58 -3.96 6.53
N GLY A 79 17.83 -2.72 6.10
CA GLY A 79 17.11 -1.53 6.59
C GLY A 79 15.62 -1.59 6.31
N LEU A 80 15.24 -2.00 5.09
CA LEU A 80 13.86 -2.15 4.66
C LEU A 80 13.12 -3.26 5.43
N VAL A 81 13.82 -4.36 5.72
CA VAL A 81 13.27 -5.46 6.54
C VAL A 81 13.06 -5.00 7.98
N HIS A 82 14.04 -4.30 8.58
CA HIS A 82 13.91 -3.79 9.95
C HIS A 82 12.77 -2.78 10.08
N GLU A 83 12.64 -1.81 9.16
CA GLU A 83 11.51 -0.85 9.13
C GLU A 83 10.18 -1.61 9.02
N SER A 84 10.07 -2.58 8.10
CA SER A 84 8.85 -3.36 7.89
C SER A 84 8.47 -4.20 9.13
N LEU A 85 9.43 -4.82 9.83
CA LEU A 85 9.18 -5.56 11.07
C LEU A 85 8.77 -4.65 12.22
N THR A 86 9.33 -3.44 12.28
CA THR A 86 8.95 -2.42 13.26
C THR A 86 7.51 -1.97 13.03
N GLU A 87 7.14 -1.65 11.78
CA GLU A 87 5.78 -1.25 11.44
C GLU A 87 4.77 -2.39 11.67
N ARG A 88 5.13 -3.64 11.34
CA ARG A 88 4.30 -4.81 11.66
C ARG A 88 4.02 -4.89 13.16
N ALA A 89 5.05 -4.71 14.01
CA ALA A 89 4.88 -4.77 15.46
C ALA A 89 3.98 -3.63 15.98
N ILE A 90 4.08 -2.43 15.40
CA ILE A 90 3.20 -1.31 15.73
C ILE A 90 1.77 -1.65 15.33
N LEU A 91 1.51 -2.10 14.09
CA LEU A 91 0.18 -2.40 13.58
C LEU A 91 -0.50 -3.54 14.34
N LEU A 92 0.22 -4.59 14.72
CA LEU A 92 -0.30 -5.66 15.60
C LEU A 92 -0.77 -5.11 16.96
N LYS A 93 -0.13 -4.04 17.47
CA LYS A 93 -0.48 -3.41 18.74
C LYS A 93 -1.65 -2.44 18.63
N ILE A 94 -1.66 -1.58 17.60
CA ILE A 94 -2.66 -0.51 17.46
C ILE A 94 -3.94 -0.97 16.73
N ALA A 95 -3.87 -2.06 15.95
CA ALA A 95 -4.97 -2.57 15.13
C ALA A 95 -5.21 -4.08 15.32
N PRO A 96 -5.35 -4.62 16.55
CA PRO A 96 -5.38 -6.06 16.80
C PRO A 96 -6.59 -6.79 16.19
N GLU A 97 -7.67 -6.06 15.93
CA GLU A 97 -8.86 -6.61 15.26
C GLU A 97 -8.72 -6.66 13.73
N LEU A 98 -7.88 -5.78 13.16
CA LEU A 98 -7.65 -5.66 11.71
C LEU A 98 -6.40 -6.41 11.25
N VAL A 99 -5.36 -6.49 12.08
CA VAL A 99 -4.07 -7.08 11.76
C VAL A 99 -3.79 -8.24 12.69
N ARG A 100 -3.72 -9.46 12.14
CA ARG A 100 -3.60 -10.69 12.93
C ARG A 100 -2.34 -11.46 12.58
N LEU A 101 -1.60 -11.84 13.60
CA LEU A 101 -0.44 -12.72 13.44
C LEU A 101 -0.86 -14.11 12.97
N LYS A 102 -0.16 -14.64 11.95
CA LYS A 102 -0.41 -15.95 11.36
C LYS A 102 0.86 -16.78 11.28
N PRO A 103 0.79 -18.10 11.42
CA PRO A 103 1.91 -18.98 11.09
C PRO A 103 2.08 -19.06 9.58
N PHE A 104 3.34 -19.00 9.12
CA PHE A 104 3.76 -19.17 7.74
C PHE A 104 4.66 -20.38 7.64
N PHE A 105 4.39 -21.24 6.67
CA PHE A 105 5.13 -22.47 6.40
C PHE A 105 5.92 -22.31 5.10
N ILE A 106 7.21 -22.61 5.14
CA ILE A 106 8.11 -22.65 3.98
C ILE A 106 8.50 -24.10 3.74
N PRO A 107 7.85 -24.80 2.80
CA PRO A 107 8.24 -26.14 2.43
C PRO A 107 9.50 -26.12 1.56
N VAL A 108 10.43 -27.04 1.82
CA VAL A 108 11.69 -27.18 1.11
C VAL A 108 11.76 -28.54 0.46
N TYR A 109 11.99 -28.53 -0.86
CA TYR A 109 12.15 -29.72 -1.69
C TYR A 109 13.52 -29.71 -2.39
N PRO A 110 13.95 -30.83 -3.01
CA PRO A 110 15.21 -30.86 -3.77
C PRO A 110 15.26 -29.84 -4.90
N GLU A 111 14.11 -29.54 -5.51
CA GLU A 111 13.94 -28.60 -6.62
C GLU A 111 13.89 -27.12 -6.19
N THR A 112 13.64 -26.81 -4.92
CA THR A 112 13.63 -25.41 -4.47
C THR A 112 15.04 -24.82 -4.47
N SER A 113 15.15 -23.54 -4.82
CA SER A 113 16.44 -22.84 -4.89
C SER A 113 17.05 -22.64 -3.50
N ARG A 114 16.20 -22.44 -2.49
CA ARG A 114 16.60 -22.18 -1.10
C ARG A 114 16.79 -23.47 -0.34
N ARG A 115 18.04 -23.76 0.04
CA ARG A 115 18.37 -24.93 0.86
C ARG A 115 18.02 -24.71 2.35
N PRO A 116 17.78 -25.80 3.13
CA PRO A 116 17.42 -25.67 4.55
C PRO A 116 18.37 -24.80 5.36
N LEU A 117 19.70 -24.90 5.14
CA LEU A 117 20.69 -24.09 5.86
C LEU A 117 20.58 -22.60 5.50
N THR A 118 20.35 -22.26 4.24
CA THR A 118 20.17 -20.88 3.79
C THR A 118 18.92 -20.26 4.41
N LEU A 119 17.80 -21.01 4.43
CA LEU A 119 16.56 -20.57 5.07
C LEU A 119 16.73 -20.39 6.57
N ARG A 120 17.42 -21.31 7.24
CA ARG A 120 17.72 -21.20 8.67
C ARG A 120 18.54 -19.92 8.98
N ALA A 121 19.56 -19.62 8.17
CA ALA A 121 20.34 -18.40 8.31
C ALA A 121 19.50 -17.14 8.07
N GLY A 122 18.71 -17.11 6.99
CA GLY A 122 17.81 -15.98 6.67
C GLY A 122 16.74 -15.75 7.73
N LEU A 123 16.09 -16.81 8.21
CA LEU A 123 15.10 -16.72 9.29
C LEU A 123 15.70 -16.33 10.63
N SER A 124 16.95 -16.72 10.91
CA SER A 124 17.69 -16.28 12.11
C SER A 124 17.93 -14.77 12.06
N LEU A 125 18.41 -14.26 10.91
CA LEU A 125 18.60 -12.82 10.71
C LEU A 125 17.25 -12.07 10.81
N TYR A 126 16.18 -12.61 10.21
CA TYR A 126 14.82 -12.05 10.29
C TYR A 126 14.34 -11.97 11.75
N ALA A 127 14.59 -13.01 12.55
CA ALA A 127 14.26 -13.03 13.98
C ALA A 127 15.04 -11.98 14.77
N ILE A 128 16.34 -11.82 14.50
CA ILE A 128 17.20 -10.80 15.13
C ILE A 128 16.66 -9.40 14.80
N LEU A 129 16.40 -9.11 13.54
CA LEU A 129 15.85 -7.83 13.08
C LEU A 129 14.47 -7.54 13.69
N GLY A 130 13.66 -8.57 13.96
CA GLY A 130 12.39 -8.47 14.68
C GLY A 130 12.53 -8.37 16.21
N GLY A 131 13.75 -8.24 16.74
CA GLY A 131 14.03 -8.07 18.17
C GLY A 131 13.90 -9.35 18.99
N LEU A 132 14.00 -10.53 18.35
CA LEU A 132 13.92 -11.87 18.98
C LEU A 132 12.63 -12.12 19.78
N LYS A 133 11.61 -11.32 19.55
CA LYS A 133 10.30 -11.47 20.18
C LYS A 133 9.65 -12.78 19.76
N ARG A 134 8.67 -13.25 20.54
CA ARG A 134 7.97 -14.52 20.27
C ARG A 134 7.40 -14.58 18.84
N GLU A 135 6.83 -13.49 18.38
CA GLU A 135 6.26 -13.30 17.04
C GLU A 135 7.28 -13.20 15.90
N SER A 136 8.57 -13.15 16.22
CA SER A 136 9.67 -13.12 15.23
C SER A 136 10.48 -14.42 15.21
N ARG A 137 10.17 -15.38 16.10
CA ARG A 137 10.88 -16.67 16.16
C ARG A 137 10.43 -17.60 15.04
N PHE A 138 11.28 -18.55 14.70
CA PHE A 138 10.98 -19.61 13.75
C PHE A 138 11.38 -20.97 14.32
N ARG A 139 10.90 -22.04 13.72
CA ARG A 139 11.29 -23.41 13.99
C ARG A 139 11.18 -24.28 12.74
N GLU A 140 11.91 -25.36 12.71
CA GLU A 140 11.68 -26.44 11.76
C GLU A 140 10.63 -27.40 12.36
N LEU A 141 9.68 -27.82 11.55
CA LEU A 141 8.63 -28.76 11.96
C LEU A 141 9.16 -30.19 12.04
N ALA A 142 8.64 -30.95 13.00
CA ALA A 142 8.86 -32.40 13.03
C ALA A 142 8.08 -33.06 11.85
N ARG A 143 8.56 -34.20 11.36
CA ARG A 143 7.92 -34.93 10.24
C ARG A 143 6.46 -35.29 10.51
N SER A 144 6.10 -35.57 11.76
CA SER A 144 4.72 -35.84 12.17
C SER A 144 3.81 -34.61 11.99
N GLU A 145 4.31 -33.41 12.27
CA GLU A 145 3.58 -32.14 12.11
C GLU A 145 3.37 -31.80 10.63
N CYS A 146 4.37 -32.13 9.77
CA CYS A 146 4.25 -31.87 8.33
C CYS A 146 3.08 -32.61 7.67
N ARG A 147 2.63 -33.76 8.24
CA ARG A 147 1.49 -34.53 7.71
C ARG A 147 0.13 -33.84 7.93
N ALA A 148 0.07 -32.87 8.83
CA ALA A 148 -1.17 -32.13 9.14
C ALA A 148 -1.27 -30.79 8.37
N LEU A 149 -0.41 -30.55 7.37
CA LEU A 149 -0.33 -29.30 6.63
C LEU A 149 -1.22 -29.30 5.38
N ASP A 150 -2.54 -29.22 5.55
CA ASP A 150 -3.54 -28.95 4.49
C ASP A 150 -3.35 -29.76 3.18
N GLY A 151 -2.79 -30.97 3.23
CA GLY A 151 -2.52 -31.79 2.05
C GLY A 151 -1.22 -31.45 1.30
N LEU A 152 -0.27 -30.78 1.96
CA LEU A 152 1.07 -30.52 1.41
C LEU A 152 1.73 -31.82 0.95
N ARG A 153 2.28 -31.85 -0.27
CA ARG A 153 2.96 -33.01 -0.89
C ARG A 153 4.05 -33.57 0.05
N PRO A 154 3.94 -34.84 0.48
CA PRO A 154 4.93 -35.43 1.40
C PRO A 154 6.18 -35.93 0.67
N ASP A 155 6.07 -36.25 -0.63
CA ASP A 155 7.12 -36.88 -1.41
C ASP A 155 8.31 -35.93 -1.61
N ASN A 156 9.51 -36.42 -1.25
CA ASN A 156 10.76 -35.67 -1.30
C ASN A 156 10.80 -34.39 -0.43
N LEU A 157 9.85 -34.20 0.49
CA LEU A 157 9.86 -33.07 1.42
C LEU A 157 11.09 -33.16 2.34
N GLN A 158 12.01 -32.19 2.24
CA GLN A 158 13.25 -32.14 3.02
C GLN A 158 13.05 -31.51 4.40
N ALA A 159 12.34 -30.37 4.44
CA ALA A 159 12.07 -29.62 5.67
C ALA A 159 10.83 -28.72 5.49
N VAL A 160 10.22 -28.33 6.59
CA VAL A 160 9.25 -27.23 6.63
C VAL A 160 9.66 -26.28 7.75
N PHE A 161 9.88 -25.01 7.42
CA PHE A 161 10.13 -23.97 8.42
C PHE A 161 8.85 -23.21 8.71
N GLN A 162 8.54 -23.07 10.01
CA GLN A 162 7.44 -22.22 10.48
C GLN A 162 8.02 -20.92 11.02
N TYR A 163 7.49 -19.79 10.55
CA TYR A 163 7.74 -18.46 11.10
C TYR A 163 6.43 -17.69 11.22
N TYR A 164 6.46 -16.43 11.62
CA TYR A 164 5.25 -15.64 11.81
C TYR A 164 5.34 -14.32 11.07
N ASP A 165 4.27 -13.99 10.34
CA ASP A 165 3.98 -12.68 9.78
C ASP A 165 2.50 -12.35 10.02
N ALA A 166 2.04 -11.17 9.60
CA ALA A 166 0.65 -10.80 9.86
C ALA A 166 -0.16 -10.69 8.57
N GLN A 167 -1.46 -10.93 8.70
CA GLN A 167 -2.47 -10.80 7.65
C GLN A 167 -3.48 -9.75 8.04
N THR A 168 -4.01 -9.01 7.05
CA THR A 168 -5.07 -8.02 7.19
C THR A 168 -6.01 -8.07 6.00
N ASN A 169 -7.22 -7.53 6.14
CA ASN A 169 -7.96 -7.03 4.99
C ASN A 169 -7.47 -5.62 4.71
N ASP A 170 -6.85 -5.39 3.56
CA ASP A 170 -6.24 -4.12 3.18
C ASP A 170 -7.27 -3.00 2.98
N ALA A 171 -8.45 -3.32 2.45
CA ALA A 171 -9.56 -2.37 2.33
C ALA A 171 -10.06 -1.95 3.71
N ASP A 172 -10.35 -2.90 4.62
CA ASP A 172 -10.83 -2.60 5.97
C ASP A 172 -9.81 -1.76 6.75
N LEU A 173 -8.51 -2.09 6.62
CA LEU A 173 -7.45 -1.28 7.22
C LEU A 173 -7.44 0.15 6.65
N THR A 174 -7.60 0.31 5.32
CA THR A 174 -7.64 1.62 4.67
C THR A 174 -8.84 2.45 5.17
N HIS A 175 -10.01 1.84 5.28
CA HIS A 175 -11.21 2.48 5.83
C HIS A 175 -11.02 2.89 7.30
N ALA A 176 -10.44 2.02 8.12
CA ALA A 176 -10.18 2.32 9.54
C ALA A 176 -9.21 3.49 9.72
N VAL A 177 -8.18 3.57 8.88
CA VAL A 177 -7.22 4.69 8.90
C VAL A 177 -7.90 6.00 8.51
N MET A 178 -8.76 6.00 7.47
CA MET A 178 -9.50 7.20 7.08
C MET A 178 -10.50 7.63 8.16
N HIS A 179 -11.23 6.68 8.75
CA HIS A 179 -12.13 6.97 9.86
C HIS A 179 -11.38 7.64 11.02
N SER A 180 -10.24 7.09 11.39
CA SER A 180 -9.38 7.71 12.40
C SER A 180 -8.91 9.12 12.00
N ALA A 181 -8.58 9.35 10.71
CA ALA A 181 -8.24 10.70 10.24
C ALA A 181 -9.40 11.70 10.43
N ILE A 182 -10.65 11.27 10.14
CA ILE A 182 -11.87 12.08 10.31
C ILE A 182 -12.11 12.41 11.79
N GLU A 183 -11.90 11.46 12.71
CA GLU A 183 -11.98 11.70 14.15
C GLU A 183 -11.02 12.82 14.63
N PHE A 184 -9.89 13.00 13.95
CA PHE A 184 -8.93 14.08 14.19
C PHE A 184 -9.16 15.33 13.34
N GLY A 185 -10.26 15.39 12.57
CA GLY A 185 -10.70 16.58 11.84
C GLY A 185 -10.25 16.64 10.37
N ALA A 186 -9.81 15.53 9.77
CA ALA A 186 -9.63 15.46 8.32
C ALA A 186 -11.00 15.45 7.62
N GLU A 187 -11.09 16.12 6.47
CA GLU A 187 -12.26 16.08 5.61
C GLU A 187 -12.03 15.11 4.44
N LEU A 188 -13.06 14.33 4.11
CA LEU A 188 -13.11 13.44 2.95
C LEU A 188 -14.14 13.95 1.95
N ARG A 189 -13.73 14.09 0.68
CA ARG A 189 -14.64 14.20 -0.46
C ARG A 189 -14.49 12.94 -1.32
N CYS A 190 -15.55 12.14 -1.35
CA CYS A 190 -15.60 10.86 -2.07
C CYS A 190 -17.07 10.54 -2.41
N PRO A 191 -17.45 10.47 -3.72
CA PRO A 191 -16.59 10.67 -4.88
C PRO A 191 -16.26 12.14 -5.15
N ALA A 192 -14.98 12.44 -5.42
CA ALA A 192 -14.52 13.76 -5.86
C ALA A 192 -13.29 13.62 -6.79
N GLU A 193 -13.43 14.07 -8.02
CA GLU A 193 -12.37 14.03 -9.02
C GLU A 193 -11.43 15.23 -8.86
N PHE A 194 -10.14 15.01 -8.68
CA PHE A 194 -9.13 16.05 -8.80
C PHE A 194 -9.03 16.54 -10.25
N LEU A 195 -9.20 17.84 -10.48
CA LEU A 195 -9.14 18.45 -11.81
C LEU A 195 -7.80 19.11 -12.08
N SER A 196 -7.32 19.97 -11.18
CA SER A 196 -6.04 20.66 -11.34
C SER A 196 -5.51 21.20 -10.02
N ALA A 197 -4.22 21.54 -9.98
CA ALA A 197 -3.64 22.37 -8.94
C ALA A 197 -2.63 23.35 -9.53
N ASP A 198 -2.65 24.60 -9.02
CA ASP A 198 -1.64 25.61 -9.29
C ASP A 198 -0.79 25.81 -8.03
N ILE A 199 0.52 25.51 -8.16
CA ILE A 199 1.49 25.59 -7.05
C ILE A 199 2.22 26.93 -7.14
N GLY A 200 1.79 27.87 -6.29
CA GLY A 200 2.35 29.23 -6.25
C GLY A 200 3.35 29.43 -5.11
N ALA A 201 3.97 30.62 -5.11
CA ALA A 201 4.94 30.99 -4.07
C ALA A 201 4.29 31.16 -2.67
N SER A 202 3.00 31.51 -2.59
CA SER A 202 2.26 31.76 -1.35
C SER A 202 1.36 30.57 -0.90
N GLY A 203 1.15 29.58 -1.75
CA GLY A 203 0.26 28.44 -1.50
C GLY A 203 -0.15 27.74 -2.79
N CYS A 204 -1.11 26.86 -2.67
CA CYS A 204 -1.65 26.08 -3.79
C CYS A 204 -3.13 26.41 -3.96
N GLU A 205 -3.61 26.49 -5.19
CA GLU A 205 -5.03 26.49 -5.53
C GLU A 205 -5.39 25.16 -6.15
N VAL A 206 -6.41 24.49 -5.61
CA VAL A 206 -6.82 23.13 -6.02
C VAL A 206 -8.25 23.17 -6.51
N SER A 207 -8.48 22.65 -7.72
CA SER A 207 -9.80 22.47 -8.31
C SER A 207 -10.18 20.99 -8.35
N TYR A 208 -11.42 20.68 -8.00
CA TYR A 208 -11.97 19.33 -8.00
C TYR A 208 -13.44 19.32 -8.35
N ARG A 209 -13.98 18.17 -8.76
CA ARG A 209 -15.38 18.00 -9.13
C ARG A 209 -16.07 17.05 -8.17
N GLU A 210 -17.17 17.51 -7.58
CA GLU A 210 -18.02 16.72 -6.69
C GLU A 210 -19.38 16.51 -7.37
N GLY A 211 -19.62 15.30 -7.86
CA GLY A 211 -20.75 15.03 -8.75
C GLY A 211 -20.66 15.81 -10.06
N VAL A 212 -21.57 16.77 -10.26
CA VAL A 212 -21.61 17.67 -11.44
C VAL A 212 -21.07 19.08 -11.13
N THR A 213 -20.61 19.33 -9.88
CA THR A 213 -20.24 20.67 -9.43
C THR A 213 -18.73 20.79 -9.32
N ASP A 214 -18.15 21.73 -10.05
CA ASP A 214 -16.75 22.11 -9.88
C ASP A 214 -16.60 23.02 -8.64
N ARG A 215 -15.60 22.71 -7.83
CA ARG A 215 -15.23 23.40 -6.59
C ARG A 215 -13.77 23.74 -6.58
N SER A 216 -13.40 24.71 -5.75
CA SER A 216 -12.00 25.06 -5.52
C SER A 216 -11.74 25.27 -4.03
N CYS A 217 -10.50 25.01 -3.63
CA CYS A 217 -9.99 25.35 -2.31
C CYS A 217 -8.55 25.82 -2.43
N THR A 218 -8.04 26.41 -1.37
CA THR A 218 -6.60 26.76 -1.27
C THR A 218 -5.91 25.87 -0.26
N SER A 219 -4.60 25.66 -0.42
CA SER A 219 -3.82 24.90 0.54
C SER A 219 -2.38 25.39 0.68
N SER A 220 -1.72 25.04 1.78
CA SER A 220 -0.29 25.27 1.95
C SER A 220 0.55 24.26 1.17
N ALA A 221 0.06 23.02 1.03
CA ALA A 221 0.71 21.94 0.28
C ALA A 221 -0.29 20.95 -0.33
N VAL A 222 0.14 20.26 -1.40
CA VAL A 222 -0.59 19.19 -2.07
C VAL A 222 0.24 17.90 -2.00
N VAL A 223 -0.41 16.79 -1.69
CA VAL A 223 0.19 15.43 -1.71
C VAL A 223 -0.48 14.60 -2.80
N ASN A 224 0.28 14.21 -3.80
CA ASN A 224 -0.16 13.25 -4.82
C ASN A 224 0.09 11.82 -4.31
N ALA A 225 -0.97 11.17 -3.80
CA ALA A 225 -0.99 9.79 -3.32
C ALA A 225 -1.82 8.88 -4.25
N ALA A 226 -1.91 9.21 -5.54
CA ALA A 226 -2.79 8.55 -6.52
C ALA A 226 -2.28 7.18 -7.01
N GLY A 227 -1.22 6.62 -6.41
CA GLY A 227 -0.71 5.28 -6.74
C GLY A 227 -0.45 5.09 -8.24
N PRO A 228 -1.13 4.13 -8.93
CA PRO A 228 -0.93 3.91 -10.36
C PRO A 228 -1.20 5.13 -11.25
N TRP A 229 -1.99 6.09 -10.79
CA TRP A 229 -2.32 7.34 -11.51
C TRP A 229 -1.42 8.52 -11.15
N VAL A 230 -0.28 8.29 -10.47
CA VAL A 230 0.61 9.36 -10.00
C VAL A 230 1.04 10.31 -11.10
N ASN A 231 1.37 9.82 -12.30
CA ASN A 231 1.72 10.65 -13.45
C ASN A 231 0.51 11.39 -14.02
N THR A 232 -0.65 10.72 -14.14
CA THR A 232 -1.89 11.33 -14.62
C THR A 232 -2.33 12.51 -13.76
N VAL A 233 -2.21 12.38 -12.43
CA VAL A 233 -2.48 13.49 -11.50
C VAL A 233 -1.41 14.58 -11.64
N SER A 234 -0.14 14.22 -11.78
CA SER A 234 0.95 15.18 -11.95
C SER A 234 0.82 16.01 -13.23
N GLU A 235 0.30 15.44 -14.32
CA GLU A 235 0.06 16.14 -15.59
C GLU A 235 -1.02 17.24 -15.49
N ARG A 236 -1.82 17.23 -14.41
CA ARG A 236 -2.86 18.25 -14.10
C ARG A 236 -2.36 19.33 -13.12
N ILE A 237 -1.07 19.37 -12.81
CA ILE A 237 -0.47 20.31 -11.84
C ILE A 237 0.40 21.34 -12.57
N SER A 238 0.26 22.61 -12.21
CA SER A 238 1.06 23.73 -12.72
C SER A 238 1.89 24.34 -11.57
N PRO A 239 3.17 24.67 -11.79
CA PRO A 239 3.97 24.29 -12.96
C PRO A 239 4.12 22.77 -13.06
N LEU A 240 4.17 22.25 -14.29
CA LEU A 240 4.23 20.81 -14.55
C LEU A 240 5.44 20.17 -13.85
N PRO A 241 5.26 19.26 -12.90
CA PRO A 241 6.36 18.59 -12.25
C PRO A 241 7.04 17.58 -13.19
N ALA A 242 8.26 17.20 -12.88
CA ALA A 242 8.96 16.16 -13.63
C ALA A 242 8.16 14.85 -13.61
N ARG A 243 8.06 14.21 -14.78
CA ARG A 243 7.40 12.90 -14.89
C ARG A 243 8.16 11.86 -14.06
N MET A 244 7.44 11.09 -13.26
CA MET A 244 8.03 10.01 -12.47
C MET A 244 8.37 8.83 -13.38
N PRO A 245 9.63 8.36 -13.41
CA PRO A 245 9.99 7.15 -14.14
C PRO A 245 9.49 5.92 -13.36
N VAL A 246 8.27 5.47 -13.65
CA VAL A 246 7.63 4.33 -13.00
C VAL A 246 7.13 3.32 -14.01
N ASP A 247 7.23 2.05 -13.62
CA ASP A 247 6.57 0.93 -14.28
C ASP A 247 5.39 0.46 -13.43
N LEU A 248 4.29 0.12 -14.07
CA LEU A 248 3.19 -0.58 -13.46
C LEU A 248 3.40 -2.09 -13.58
N VAL A 249 3.30 -2.80 -12.46
CA VAL A 249 3.48 -4.25 -12.41
C VAL A 249 2.20 -4.90 -11.89
N GLN A 250 1.54 -5.62 -12.77
CA GLN A 250 0.35 -6.41 -12.45
C GLN A 250 0.70 -7.60 -11.57
N GLY A 251 -0.14 -7.87 -10.59
CA GLY A 251 -0.08 -9.07 -9.76
C GLY A 251 -1.47 -9.64 -9.55
N THR A 252 -1.68 -10.86 -10.02
CA THR A 252 -2.95 -11.59 -9.95
C THR A 252 -3.02 -12.46 -8.71
N HIS A 253 -4.21 -12.53 -8.12
CA HIS A 253 -4.56 -13.45 -7.05
C HIS A 253 -5.82 -14.22 -7.43
N LEU A 254 -5.85 -15.50 -7.04
CA LEU A 254 -7.02 -16.37 -7.17
C LEU A 254 -7.62 -16.61 -5.80
N VAL A 255 -8.94 -16.65 -5.72
CA VAL A 255 -9.69 -17.12 -4.54
C VAL A 255 -10.20 -18.51 -4.85
N LEU A 256 -9.79 -19.49 -4.06
CA LEU A 256 -10.12 -20.90 -4.22
C LEU A 256 -11.24 -21.29 -3.24
N ASP A 257 -12.05 -22.26 -3.61
CA ASP A 257 -13.21 -22.72 -2.84
C ASP A 257 -12.85 -23.42 -1.51
N GLU A 258 -11.62 -23.95 -1.41
CA GLU A 258 -11.15 -24.69 -0.25
C GLU A 258 -10.30 -23.84 0.69
N GLY A 259 -10.65 -23.81 1.99
CA GLY A 259 -9.92 -23.06 3.03
C GLY A 259 -8.63 -23.73 3.49
N LEU A 260 -7.92 -23.08 4.42
CA LEU A 260 -6.70 -23.58 5.06
C LEU A 260 -6.88 -23.55 6.58
N ASP A 261 -6.49 -24.64 7.24
CA ASP A 261 -6.58 -24.79 8.68
C ASP A 261 -5.24 -24.54 9.39
N ALA A 262 -4.12 -24.96 8.80
CA ALA A 262 -2.80 -24.86 9.41
C ALA A 262 -2.26 -23.43 9.43
N GLY A 263 -2.45 -22.66 8.36
CA GLY A 263 -1.95 -21.28 8.24
C GLY A 263 -1.61 -20.86 6.82
N CYS A 264 -0.59 -20.04 6.67
CA CYS A 264 -0.15 -19.47 5.40
C CYS A 264 1.03 -20.27 4.84
N TYR A 265 1.11 -20.41 3.53
CA TYR A 265 2.24 -21.04 2.86
C TYR A 265 3.03 -20.04 2.02
N TYR A 266 4.33 -20.05 2.17
CA TYR A 266 5.29 -19.35 1.32
C TYR A 266 5.97 -20.39 0.44
N MET A 267 5.61 -20.43 -0.83
CA MET A 267 6.07 -21.40 -1.82
C MET A 267 7.00 -20.73 -2.83
N GLU A 268 7.85 -21.52 -3.46
CA GLU A 268 8.69 -21.08 -4.56
C GLU A 268 8.14 -21.70 -5.86
N ALA A 269 7.76 -20.85 -6.83
CA ALA A 269 7.22 -21.32 -8.09
C ALA A 269 8.26 -22.16 -8.84
N PRO A 270 7.92 -23.40 -9.27
CA PRO A 270 8.87 -24.26 -9.97
C PRO A 270 9.40 -23.68 -11.29
N GLN A 271 8.61 -22.81 -11.93
CA GLN A 271 8.90 -22.27 -13.26
C GLN A 271 10.02 -21.21 -13.22
N ASP A 272 10.09 -20.39 -12.15
CA ASP A 272 10.95 -19.20 -12.12
C ASP A 272 11.42 -18.79 -10.72
N GLN A 273 11.18 -19.63 -9.70
CA GLN A 273 11.64 -19.47 -8.31
C GLN A 273 11.04 -18.24 -7.60
N ARG A 274 9.99 -17.63 -8.15
CA ARG A 274 9.30 -16.53 -7.47
C ARG A 274 8.52 -17.02 -6.26
N ALA A 275 8.39 -16.12 -5.29
CA ALA A 275 7.61 -16.36 -4.08
C ALA A 275 6.10 -16.27 -4.38
N ILE A 276 5.37 -17.34 -4.14
CA ILE A 276 3.91 -17.44 -4.21
C ILE A 276 3.38 -17.75 -2.82
N PHE A 277 2.30 -17.08 -2.44
CA PHE A 277 1.63 -17.31 -1.17
C PHE A 277 0.31 -18.04 -1.39
N LEU A 278 0.01 -19.00 -0.51
CA LEU A 278 -1.32 -19.55 -0.32
C LEU A 278 -1.77 -19.19 1.10
N LEU A 279 -2.85 -18.43 1.21
CA LEU A 279 -3.26 -17.74 2.44
C LEU A 279 -4.70 -18.13 2.81
N PRO A 280 -5.05 -18.30 4.09
CA PRO A 280 -6.44 -18.47 4.51
C PRO A 280 -7.24 -17.18 4.24
N TRP A 281 -8.45 -17.32 3.68
CA TRP A 281 -9.32 -16.19 3.36
C TRP A 281 -10.79 -16.56 3.72
N GLY A 282 -11.17 -16.34 4.97
CA GLY A 282 -12.44 -16.80 5.49
C GLY A 282 -12.52 -18.34 5.46
N LYS A 283 -13.55 -18.88 4.77
CA LYS A 283 -13.69 -20.32 4.50
C LYS A 283 -12.98 -20.78 3.22
N GLN A 284 -12.32 -19.88 2.55
CA GLN A 284 -11.64 -20.01 1.27
C GLN A 284 -10.14 -19.88 1.44
N SER A 285 -9.39 -19.99 0.36
CA SER A 285 -7.97 -19.63 0.33
C SER A 285 -7.66 -18.69 -0.83
N MET A 286 -6.62 -17.87 -0.65
CA MET A 286 -6.15 -16.92 -1.66
C MET A 286 -4.74 -17.30 -2.09
N LEU A 287 -4.55 -17.50 -3.40
CA LEU A 287 -3.29 -17.89 -4.03
C LEU A 287 -2.74 -16.73 -4.86
N GLY A 288 -1.49 -16.37 -4.69
CA GLY A 288 -0.84 -15.28 -5.45
C GLY A 288 0.54 -14.93 -4.90
N THR A 289 1.28 -14.16 -5.64
CA THR A 289 0.87 -13.28 -6.71
C THR A 289 1.80 -13.41 -7.91
N THR A 290 1.31 -13.12 -9.11
CA THR A 290 2.12 -12.99 -10.32
C THR A 290 2.85 -11.65 -10.39
N GLU A 291 3.73 -11.45 -11.36
CA GLU A 291 4.43 -10.19 -11.62
C GLU A 291 4.65 -10.00 -13.13
N ASN A 292 3.80 -9.21 -13.78
CA ASN A 292 3.88 -8.87 -15.20
C ASN A 292 3.90 -7.36 -15.40
N LEU A 293 4.69 -6.86 -16.34
CA LEU A 293 4.64 -5.45 -16.73
C LEU A 293 3.26 -5.14 -17.32
N TYR A 294 2.72 -4.00 -16.96
CA TYR A 294 1.41 -3.53 -17.41
C TYR A 294 1.50 -2.16 -18.06
N SER A 295 0.96 -2.04 -19.27
CA SER A 295 0.97 -0.80 -20.06
C SER A 295 -0.42 -0.26 -20.38
N GLY A 296 -1.48 -0.89 -19.87
CA GLY A 296 -2.87 -0.46 -20.08
C GLY A 296 -3.32 0.62 -19.12
N GLU A 297 -4.60 1.00 -19.25
CA GLU A 297 -5.26 1.90 -18.30
C GLU A 297 -5.38 1.23 -16.92
N PRO A 298 -4.90 1.87 -15.83
CA PRO A 298 -4.88 1.25 -14.50
C PRO A 298 -6.26 0.78 -14.00
N ALA A 299 -7.33 1.47 -14.37
CA ALA A 299 -8.68 1.08 -13.99
C ALA A 299 -9.18 -0.22 -14.67
N ALA A 300 -8.58 -0.58 -15.81
CA ALA A 300 -8.97 -1.74 -16.62
C ALA A 300 -8.17 -3.02 -16.33
N VAL A 301 -7.32 -3.01 -15.28
CA VAL A 301 -6.51 -4.19 -14.94
C VAL A 301 -7.37 -5.38 -14.53
N THR A 302 -7.15 -6.51 -15.19
CA THR A 302 -7.84 -7.79 -14.93
C THR A 302 -6.85 -8.95 -14.96
N PRO A 303 -7.13 -10.07 -14.26
CA PRO A 303 -6.32 -11.27 -14.35
C PRO A 303 -6.22 -11.78 -15.80
N LEU A 304 -5.03 -12.25 -16.20
CA LEU A 304 -4.81 -12.89 -17.49
C LEU A 304 -4.92 -14.40 -17.35
N ALA A 305 -5.44 -15.10 -18.37
CA ALA A 305 -5.59 -16.56 -18.35
C ALA A 305 -4.27 -17.26 -18.05
N GLN A 306 -3.16 -16.83 -18.65
CA GLN A 306 -1.82 -17.37 -18.40
C GLN A 306 -1.34 -17.18 -16.95
N GLU A 307 -1.82 -16.16 -16.24
CA GLU A 307 -1.50 -15.94 -14.82
C GLU A 307 -2.30 -16.89 -13.93
N VAL A 308 -3.54 -17.19 -14.33
CA VAL A 308 -4.38 -18.20 -13.66
C VAL A 308 -3.73 -19.56 -13.77
N ASP A 309 -3.38 -19.98 -14.99
CA ASP A 309 -2.73 -21.28 -15.26
C ASP A 309 -1.42 -21.41 -14.47
N TYR A 310 -0.56 -20.39 -14.51
CA TYR A 310 0.69 -20.35 -13.75
C TYR A 310 0.48 -20.57 -12.25
N LEU A 311 -0.51 -19.91 -11.64
CA LEU A 311 -0.78 -20.05 -10.21
C LEU A 311 -1.35 -21.44 -9.87
N LEU A 312 -2.23 -21.98 -10.73
CA LEU A 312 -2.80 -23.33 -10.53
C LEU A 312 -1.73 -24.42 -10.69
N GLU A 313 -0.76 -24.26 -11.58
CA GLU A 313 0.39 -25.16 -11.68
C GLU A 313 1.23 -25.16 -10.38
N VAL A 314 1.46 -24.00 -9.77
CA VAL A 314 2.14 -23.91 -8.47
C VAL A 314 1.33 -24.61 -7.38
N LEU A 315 0.02 -24.41 -7.35
CA LEU A 315 -0.88 -25.10 -6.40
C LEU A 315 -0.77 -26.62 -6.56
N GLN A 316 -0.92 -27.11 -7.79
CA GLN A 316 -0.85 -28.55 -8.11
C GLN A 316 0.49 -29.16 -7.71
N HIS A 317 1.58 -28.42 -7.86
CA HIS A 317 2.93 -28.88 -7.51
C HIS A 317 3.07 -29.13 -6.00
N TYR A 318 2.55 -28.22 -5.15
CA TYR A 318 2.68 -28.31 -3.69
C TYR A 318 1.53 -29.05 -3.04
N PHE A 319 0.33 -29.00 -3.61
CA PHE A 319 -0.90 -29.52 -3.05
C PHE A 319 -1.68 -30.33 -4.11
N PRO A 320 -1.17 -31.51 -4.52
CA PRO A 320 -1.71 -32.24 -5.68
C PRO A 320 -3.14 -32.76 -5.50
N HIS A 321 -3.66 -32.78 -4.27
CA HIS A 321 -4.99 -33.28 -3.96
C HIS A 321 -5.99 -32.19 -3.59
N ARG A 322 -5.58 -30.91 -3.60
CA ARG A 322 -6.49 -29.79 -3.31
C ARG A 322 -7.32 -29.44 -4.54
N SER A 323 -8.52 -28.91 -4.27
CA SER A 323 -9.37 -28.33 -5.31
C SER A 323 -8.67 -27.19 -6.02
N GLN A 324 -8.79 -27.16 -7.34
CA GLN A 324 -8.34 -26.06 -8.20
C GLN A 324 -9.50 -25.16 -8.63
N GLN A 325 -10.66 -25.28 -7.99
CA GLN A 325 -11.83 -24.47 -8.34
C GLN A 325 -11.63 -23.04 -7.91
N VAL A 326 -11.44 -22.17 -8.92
CA VAL A 326 -11.37 -20.72 -8.76
C VAL A 326 -12.78 -20.16 -8.68
N ILE A 327 -13.11 -19.52 -7.57
CA ILE A 327 -14.42 -18.89 -7.35
C ILE A 327 -14.40 -17.39 -7.56
N ASP A 328 -13.23 -16.75 -7.45
CA ASP A 328 -13.02 -15.34 -7.73
C ASP A 328 -11.54 -15.10 -8.07
N SER A 329 -11.26 -14.00 -8.77
CA SER A 329 -9.90 -13.57 -9.09
C SER A 329 -9.82 -12.07 -9.22
N PHE A 330 -8.68 -11.51 -8.86
CA PHE A 330 -8.42 -10.07 -9.00
C PHE A 330 -6.97 -9.78 -9.33
N ALA A 331 -6.74 -8.67 -10.01
CA ALA A 331 -5.41 -8.15 -10.30
C ALA A 331 -5.23 -6.76 -9.68
N GLY A 332 -4.06 -6.52 -9.10
CA GLY A 332 -3.64 -5.22 -8.58
C GLY A 332 -2.39 -4.72 -9.27
N LEU A 333 -2.20 -3.41 -9.29
CA LEU A 333 -1.01 -2.78 -9.87
C LEU A 333 -0.06 -2.29 -8.77
N ARG A 334 1.19 -2.69 -8.87
CA ARG A 334 2.29 -2.13 -8.08
C ARG A 334 2.95 -1.03 -8.89
N VAL A 335 3.26 0.08 -8.26
CA VAL A 335 4.07 1.14 -8.83
C VAL A 335 5.50 0.90 -8.41
N LEU A 336 6.39 0.64 -9.35
CA LEU A 336 7.81 0.44 -9.09
C LEU A 336 8.63 1.51 -9.83
N PRO A 337 9.75 2.00 -9.27
CA PRO A 337 10.68 2.80 -10.04
C PRO A 337 11.10 2.07 -11.32
N ALA A 338 11.09 2.77 -12.45
CA ALA A 338 11.53 2.18 -13.72
C ALA A 338 12.99 1.76 -13.64
N ALA A 339 13.29 0.55 -14.11
CA ALA A 339 14.64 0.01 -14.15
C ALA A 339 14.72 -1.12 -15.18
N ASP A 340 15.91 -1.38 -15.72
CA ASP A 340 16.14 -2.47 -16.68
C ASP A 340 16.13 -3.87 -16.03
N SER A 341 16.12 -3.94 -14.69
CA SER A 341 16.07 -5.21 -13.97
C SER A 341 14.66 -5.77 -13.88
N ALA A 342 14.54 -7.11 -13.77
CA ALA A 342 13.26 -7.78 -13.59
C ALA A 342 12.50 -7.23 -12.35
N ALA A 343 11.17 -7.12 -12.45
CA ALA A 343 10.32 -6.46 -11.44
C ALA A 343 10.52 -7.02 -10.02
N PHE A 344 10.71 -8.34 -9.89
CA PHE A 344 10.91 -8.99 -8.58
C PHE A 344 12.26 -8.67 -7.90
N LYS A 345 13.27 -8.16 -8.65
CA LYS A 345 14.57 -7.75 -8.12
C LYS A 345 14.64 -6.27 -7.76
N ARG A 346 13.63 -5.48 -8.13
CA ARG A 346 13.63 -4.03 -7.90
C ARG A 346 13.36 -3.70 -6.44
N THR A 347 13.98 -2.61 -5.97
CA THR A 347 13.68 -2.07 -4.65
C THR A 347 12.21 -1.67 -4.55
N ARG A 348 11.62 -1.87 -3.38
CA ARG A 348 10.26 -1.43 -3.05
C ARG A 348 10.27 -0.27 -2.04
N GLU A 349 11.37 0.44 -1.99
CA GLU A 349 11.48 1.65 -1.20
C GLU A 349 10.54 2.73 -1.75
N THR A 350 9.86 3.42 -0.84
CA THR A 350 8.97 4.52 -1.21
C THR A 350 9.79 5.75 -1.53
N GLN A 351 9.59 6.31 -2.71
CA GLN A 351 10.18 7.59 -3.11
C GLN A 351 9.20 8.72 -2.83
N LEU A 352 9.72 9.86 -2.36
CA LEU A 352 8.95 11.04 -1.95
C LEU A 352 9.50 12.29 -2.68
N PRO A 353 9.42 12.34 -4.02
CA PRO A 353 9.87 13.51 -4.76
C PRO A 353 9.03 14.75 -4.43
N VAL A 354 9.70 15.90 -4.37
CA VAL A 354 9.11 17.20 -4.06
C VAL A 354 9.43 18.21 -5.17
N ASP A 355 8.59 19.23 -5.30
CA ASP A 355 8.81 20.36 -6.21
C ASP A 355 10.03 21.22 -5.80
N ASN A 356 10.16 21.50 -4.51
CA ASN A 356 11.22 22.32 -3.95
C ASN A 356 11.71 21.75 -2.61
N PRO A 357 12.98 21.26 -2.53
CA PRO A 357 13.50 20.69 -1.28
C PRO A 357 13.58 21.65 -0.10
N ARG A 358 13.64 22.98 -0.34
CA ARG A 358 13.72 23.99 0.73
C ARG A 358 12.34 24.38 1.27
N LEU A 359 11.34 24.42 0.40
CA LEU A 359 9.96 24.82 0.73
C LEU A 359 9.00 23.95 -0.10
N PRO A 360 8.82 22.65 0.25
CA PRO A 360 8.03 21.72 -0.55
C PRO A 360 6.54 22.03 -0.43
N ARG A 361 5.90 22.34 -1.55
CA ARG A 361 4.44 22.54 -1.63
C ARG A 361 3.75 21.44 -2.42
N LEU A 362 4.49 20.68 -3.20
CA LEU A 362 4.04 19.49 -3.87
C LEU A 362 4.95 18.32 -3.49
N LEU A 363 4.33 17.22 -3.05
CA LEU A 363 5.01 15.96 -2.79
C LEU A 363 4.23 14.84 -3.46
N ALA A 364 4.92 13.95 -4.19
CA ALA A 364 4.32 12.73 -4.69
C ALA A 364 4.80 11.51 -3.92
N ILE A 365 3.93 10.50 -3.75
CA ILE A 365 4.28 9.20 -3.18
C ILE A 365 4.38 8.20 -4.32
N VAL A 366 5.59 7.68 -4.55
CA VAL A 366 5.87 6.71 -5.61
C VAL A 366 6.30 5.39 -4.99
N GLY A 367 5.60 4.30 -5.33
CA GLY A 367 5.83 2.98 -4.77
C GLY A 367 5.25 2.82 -3.39
N GLY A 368 5.94 2.05 -2.54
CA GLY A 368 5.54 1.80 -1.17
C GLY A 368 4.89 0.43 -0.95
N LYS A 369 4.67 0.12 0.31
CA LYS A 369 4.10 -1.15 0.80
C LYS A 369 2.96 -0.88 1.77
N LEU A 370 1.98 -1.79 1.79
CA LEU A 370 0.92 -1.78 2.79
C LEU A 370 1.49 -1.72 4.22
N THR A 371 2.50 -2.53 4.54
CA THR A 371 3.14 -2.56 5.87
C THR A 371 3.72 -1.22 6.30
N GLY A 372 4.33 -0.46 5.36
CA GLY A 372 5.07 0.78 5.67
C GLY A 372 4.25 2.07 5.56
N TYR A 373 2.93 1.99 5.33
CA TYR A 373 2.13 3.18 5.05
C TYR A 373 2.22 4.26 6.12
N ARG A 374 2.23 3.85 7.40
CA ARG A 374 2.28 4.77 8.54
C ARG A 374 3.62 5.52 8.61
N ALA A 375 4.74 4.78 8.49
CA ALA A 375 6.08 5.38 8.46
C ALA A 375 6.24 6.32 7.25
N THR A 376 5.72 5.93 6.07
CA THR A 376 5.69 6.79 4.88
C THR A 376 4.91 8.07 5.15
N ALA A 377 3.72 7.98 5.73
CA ALA A 377 2.89 9.13 6.08
C ALA A 377 3.59 10.09 7.07
N ALA A 378 4.26 9.55 8.08
CA ALA A 378 5.05 10.35 9.01
C ALA A 378 6.22 11.08 8.30
N LYS A 379 6.92 10.41 7.37
CA LYS A 379 7.97 11.02 6.53
C LYS A 379 7.41 12.14 5.65
N VAL A 380 6.23 11.96 5.03
CA VAL A 380 5.55 12.97 4.21
C VAL A 380 5.24 14.22 5.04
N VAL A 381 4.58 14.07 6.19
CA VAL A 381 4.24 15.20 7.06
C VAL A 381 5.52 15.90 7.55
N HIS A 382 6.56 15.15 7.92
CA HIS A 382 7.84 15.72 8.31
C HIS A 382 8.49 16.55 7.19
N THR A 383 8.46 16.06 5.96
CA THR A 383 9.01 16.74 4.79
C THR A 383 8.29 18.06 4.53
N LEU A 384 6.97 18.06 4.62
CA LEU A 384 6.14 19.24 4.34
C LEU A 384 6.17 20.30 5.46
N ARG A 385 6.66 20.00 6.65
CA ARG A 385 6.66 20.95 7.81
C ARG A 385 7.20 22.33 7.50
N ARG A 386 8.16 22.43 6.56
CA ARG A 386 8.76 23.72 6.18
C ARG A 386 7.79 24.66 5.44
N SER A 387 6.75 24.11 4.87
CA SER A 387 5.71 24.84 4.10
C SER A 387 4.40 24.95 4.87
N LEU A 388 4.31 24.33 6.05
CA LEU A 388 3.10 24.27 6.86
C LEU A 388 3.21 25.23 8.05
N PRO A 389 2.07 25.72 8.56
CA PRO A 389 2.06 26.52 9.78
C PRO A 389 2.45 25.67 11.00
N ASP A 390 2.96 26.31 12.03
CA ASP A 390 3.21 25.63 13.30
C ASP A 390 1.90 25.15 13.91
N ARG A 391 1.84 23.86 14.22
CA ARG A 391 0.68 23.20 14.86
C ARG A 391 1.12 22.35 16.02
N ARG A 392 0.25 22.26 17.03
CA ARG A 392 0.46 21.34 18.15
C ARG A 392 -0.07 19.96 17.78
N SER A 393 0.78 18.93 17.90
CA SER A 393 0.37 17.54 17.71
C SER A 393 -0.73 17.14 18.71
N ARG A 394 -1.72 16.41 18.24
CA ARG A 394 -2.88 15.91 19.00
C ARG A 394 -2.73 14.45 19.40
N ALA A 395 -2.05 13.65 18.55
CA ALA A 395 -1.83 12.24 18.78
C ALA A 395 -0.59 11.74 18.03
N ASP A 396 -0.08 10.56 18.45
CA ASP A 396 0.97 9.80 17.74
C ASP A 396 0.35 8.57 17.09
N THR A 397 0.46 8.48 15.76
CA THR A 397 -0.07 7.36 14.98
C THR A 397 0.57 6.01 15.33
N ALA A 398 1.75 5.99 15.98
CA ALA A 398 2.39 4.76 16.44
C ALA A 398 1.73 4.16 17.70
N THR A 399 0.90 4.93 18.39
CA THR A 399 0.22 4.52 19.63
C THR A 399 -1.30 4.65 19.55
N LEU A 400 -1.82 5.30 18.51
CA LEU A 400 -3.24 5.56 18.33
C LEU A 400 -3.98 4.27 17.91
N PRO A 401 -4.95 3.77 18.69
CA PRO A 401 -5.71 2.58 18.33
C PRO A 401 -6.54 2.77 17.05
N LEU A 402 -6.52 1.75 16.17
CA LEU A 402 -7.39 1.67 15.01
C LEU A 402 -8.48 0.61 15.25
N LYS A 403 -9.72 0.99 14.98
CA LYS A 403 -10.90 0.12 15.12
C LYS A 403 -11.48 -0.21 13.75
N PRO A 404 -12.06 -1.40 13.57
CA PRO A 404 -12.88 -1.68 12.38
C PRO A 404 -13.99 -0.63 12.23
N VAL A 405 -14.29 -0.27 10.99
CA VAL A 405 -15.47 0.53 10.68
C VAL A 405 -16.66 -0.43 10.57
N THR A 406 -17.66 -0.25 11.44
CA THR A 406 -18.90 -1.05 11.47
C THR A 406 -19.89 -0.55 10.43
#